data_ce03eae0674ccf1968b88862bbc2edd3
#
_entry.id   ce03eae0674ccf1968b88862bbc2edd3
#
_cell.length_a   1.000
_cell.length_b   1.000
_cell.length_c   1.000
_cell.angle_alpha   90.00
_cell.angle_beta   90.00
_cell.angle_gamma   90.00
#
_symmetry.space_group_name_H-M   'P 1'
#
loop_
_entity.id
_entity.type
_entity.pdbx_description
1 polymer ?
#
loop_
_entity_poly.entity_id
_entity_poly.type
_entity_poly.pdbx_seq_one_letter_code
_entity_poly.pdbx_strand_id
1 'polypeptide(L)'
;MMNMKKNIILFAFLFVGVLTGYCQQSAYLFVYFTGNRMSEEAVRMAVSLDGYNYKALNGNQPVLDSRVISSTGGVRDPHILRCEDGKTFYMVVTDMVSGNGWSSNRAMILLKSKDLVHWTSNIVNIQKKYPDQENLKRVWAPQTIYDKQAGKYMIYW
;
A
#
# COMPACT_ATOMS: atom_id res chain seq x y z
N MET A 1 -19.60 75.68 -34.56
CA MET A 1 -19.15 74.32 -34.85
C MET A 1 -18.29 73.80 -33.70
N MET A 2 -18.87 72.98 -32.86
CA MET A 2 -18.28 72.55 -31.59
C MET A 2 -17.72 71.11 -31.80
N ASN A 3 -16.40 70.97 -31.69
CA ASN A 3 -15.69 69.71 -31.90
C ASN A 3 -15.71 68.92 -30.58
N MET A 4 -16.56 67.92 -30.50
CA MET A 4 -16.59 66.96 -29.37
C MET A 4 -15.49 65.89 -29.54
N LYS A 5 -14.41 66.01 -28.77
CA LYS A 5 -13.44 64.96 -28.65
C LYS A 5 -14.00 63.81 -27.79
N LYS A 6 -14.21 62.65 -28.40
CA LYS A 6 -14.58 61.42 -27.72
C LYS A 6 -13.37 60.87 -26.98
N ASN A 7 -13.39 60.93 -25.65
CA ASN A 7 -12.42 60.23 -24.82
C ASN A 7 -12.84 58.76 -24.72
N ILE A 8 -12.06 57.90 -25.34
CA ILE A 8 -12.18 56.45 -25.18
C ILE A 8 -11.38 56.07 -23.93
N ILE A 9 -12.06 55.70 -22.84
CA ILE A 9 -11.43 55.15 -21.63
C ILE A 9 -11.27 53.63 -21.87
N LEU A 10 -10.04 53.22 -22.08
CA LEU A 10 -9.66 51.83 -22.21
C LEU A 10 -9.55 51.20 -20.80
N PHE A 11 -10.54 50.43 -20.38
CA PHE A 11 -10.47 49.65 -19.16
C PHE A 11 -9.62 48.39 -19.40
N ALA A 12 -8.34 48.42 -18.98
CA ALA A 12 -7.51 47.22 -18.91
C ALA A 12 -7.94 46.39 -17.71
N PHE A 13 -8.66 45.30 -17.96
CA PHE A 13 -8.88 44.26 -16.96
C PHE A 13 -7.58 43.50 -16.70
N LEU A 14 -6.93 43.81 -15.58
CA LEU A 14 -5.83 42.98 -15.07
C LEU A 14 -6.43 41.68 -14.53
N PHE A 15 -6.36 40.61 -15.29
CA PHE A 15 -6.66 39.25 -14.82
C PHE A 15 -5.49 38.79 -13.94
N VAL A 16 -5.56 39.03 -12.64
CA VAL A 16 -4.66 38.41 -11.67
C VAL A 16 -5.08 36.96 -11.52
N GLY A 17 -4.50 36.09 -12.33
CA GLY A 17 -4.65 34.65 -12.17
C GLY A 17 -4.00 34.25 -10.83
N VAL A 18 -4.81 33.96 -9.82
CA VAL A 18 -4.34 33.30 -8.60
C VAL A 18 -3.93 31.88 -9.00
N LEU A 19 -2.66 31.67 -9.27
CA LEU A 19 -2.08 30.33 -9.35
C LEU A 19 -2.14 29.72 -7.96
N THR A 20 -3.25 29.05 -7.63
CA THR A 20 -3.28 28.15 -6.48
C THR A 20 -2.38 26.98 -6.82
N GLY A 21 -1.12 27.08 -6.44
CA GLY A 21 -0.20 25.95 -6.44
C GLY A 21 -0.76 24.91 -5.48
N TYR A 22 -1.37 23.86 -6.01
CA TYR A 22 -1.67 22.68 -5.22
C TYR A 22 -0.32 22.08 -4.81
N CYS A 23 0.10 22.36 -3.58
CA CYS A 23 1.21 21.65 -2.95
C CYS A 23 0.73 20.20 -2.78
N GLN A 24 1.15 19.33 -3.67
CA GLN A 24 0.89 17.90 -3.52
C GLN A 24 1.68 17.42 -2.31
N GLN A 25 1.01 17.29 -1.17
CA GLN A 25 1.63 16.72 0.01
C GLN A 25 1.85 15.24 -0.25
N SER A 26 3.11 14.83 -0.24
CA SER A 26 3.50 13.43 -0.25
C SER A 26 3.77 12.97 1.18
N ALA A 27 3.42 11.73 1.48
CA ALA A 27 3.69 11.09 2.75
C ALA A 27 4.32 9.72 2.53
N TYR A 28 5.08 9.26 3.50
CA TYR A 28 5.63 7.92 3.55
C TYR A 28 4.65 7.03 4.30
N LEU A 29 4.34 5.87 3.74
CA LEU A 29 3.54 4.84 4.38
C LEU A 29 4.45 3.70 4.83
N PHE A 30 4.35 3.31 6.09
CA PHE A 30 5.02 2.16 6.66
C PHE A 30 3.99 1.10 7.04
N VAL A 31 4.17 -0.13 6.57
CA VAL A 31 3.35 -1.29 6.92
C VAL A 31 4.16 -2.23 7.80
N TYR A 32 3.57 -2.75 8.86
CA TYR A 32 4.29 -3.56 9.85
C TYR A 32 3.36 -4.48 10.64
N PHE A 33 3.94 -5.38 11.42
CA PHE A 33 3.31 -6.17 12.46
C PHE A 33 4.14 -6.01 13.76
N THR A 34 3.63 -6.41 14.92
CA THR A 34 4.27 -5.99 16.18
C THR A 34 4.89 -7.12 17.00
N GLY A 35 4.61 -8.37 16.70
CA GLY A 35 5.18 -9.48 17.47
C GLY A 35 4.62 -10.84 17.12
N ASN A 36 4.70 -11.78 18.08
CA ASN A 36 4.42 -13.19 17.88
C ASN A 36 3.13 -13.67 18.59
N ARG A 37 2.38 -12.78 19.19
CA ARG A 37 1.04 -13.11 19.71
C ARG A 37 0.02 -12.97 18.58
N MET A 38 -1.04 -13.75 18.59
CA MET A 38 -2.07 -13.69 17.55
C MET A 38 -2.62 -12.27 17.31
N SER A 39 -2.75 -11.46 18.35
CA SER A 39 -3.16 -10.05 18.23
C SER A 39 -2.08 -9.12 17.64
N GLU A 40 -0.83 -9.58 17.61
CA GLU A 40 0.33 -8.85 17.10
C GLU A 40 0.65 -9.25 15.65
N GLU A 41 0.24 -10.45 15.23
CA GLU A 41 0.37 -11.00 13.89
C GLU A 41 -0.75 -10.47 12.98
N ALA A 42 -0.74 -9.17 12.77
CA ALA A 42 -1.73 -8.44 11.99
C ALA A 42 -1.11 -7.20 11.35
N VAL A 43 -1.63 -6.81 10.19
CA VAL A 43 -1.15 -5.62 9.47
C VAL A 43 -1.52 -4.36 10.23
N ARG A 44 -0.53 -3.53 10.48
CA ARG A 44 -0.64 -2.17 10.97
C ARG A 44 0.00 -1.20 10.00
N MET A 45 -0.38 0.05 10.10
CA MET A 45 0.13 1.11 9.24
C MET A 45 0.53 2.33 10.06
N ALA A 46 1.57 3.01 9.61
CA ALA A 46 1.99 4.30 10.12
C ALA A 46 2.32 5.24 8.97
N VAL A 47 2.17 6.55 9.19
CA VAL A 47 2.49 7.57 8.19
C VAL A 47 3.53 8.54 8.73
N SER A 48 4.35 9.07 7.82
CA SER A 48 5.34 10.09 8.08
C SER A 48 5.35 11.13 6.97
N LEU A 49 5.63 12.38 7.30
CA LEU A 49 5.84 13.45 6.32
C LEU A 49 7.32 13.65 5.98
N ASP A 50 8.23 13.19 6.85
CA ASP A 50 9.68 13.36 6.73
C ASP A 50 10.45 12.05 6.48
N GLY A 51 9.77 10.89 6.56
CA GLY A 51 10.37 9.57 6.42
C GLY A 51 11.10 9.05 7.66
N TYR A 52 11.15 9.81 8.74
CA TYR A 52 11.84 9.46 9.99
C TYR A 52 10.89 9.35 11.19
N ASN A 53 9.95 10.25 11.30
CA ASN A 53 9.00 10.30 12.40
C ASN A 53 7.65 9.75 11.94
N TYR A 54 7.31 8.54 12.39
CA TYR A 54 6.10 7.83 12.00
C TYR A 54 5.03 7.90 13.09
N LYS A 55 3.82 8.23 12.68
CA LYS A 55 2.61 8.19 13.51
C LYS A 55 1.78 6.97 13.13
N ALA A 56 1.55 6.07 14.10
CA ALA A 56 0.69 4.92 13.89
C ALA A 56 -0.75 5.33 13.57
N LEU A 57 -1.33 4.69 12.57
CA LEU A 57 -2.73 4.84 12.23
C LEU A 57 -3.60 3.93 13.11
N ASN A 58 -4.91 4.21 13.13
CA ASN A 58 -5.91 3.42 13.86
C ASN A 58 -5.54 3.17 15.34
N GLY A 59 -4.87 4.12 16.01
CA GLY A 59 -4.42 3.95 17.39
C GLY A 59 -3.48 2.75 17.58
N ASN A 60 -2.68 2.41 16.58
CA ASN A 60 -1.81 1.22 16.54
C ASN A 60 -2.57 -0.10 16.59
N GLN A 61 -3.86 -0.11 16.28
CA GLN A 61 -4.63 -1.34 16.12
C GLN A 61 -4.49 -1.87 14.69
N PRO A 62 -4.75 -3.16 14.44
CA PRO A 62 -4.77 -3.73 13.10
C PRO A 62 -5.69 -2.95 12.16
N VAL A 63 -5.25 -2.77 10.92
CA VAL A 63 -6.04 -2.12 9.85
C VAL A 63 -6.80 -3.12 8.99
N LEU A 64 -6.49 -4.42 9.14
CA LEU A 64 -7.16 -5.55 8.48
C LEU A 64 -7.43 -6.65 9.51
N ASP A 65 -8.57 -7.33 9.39
CA ASP A 65 -8.86 -8.53 10.20
C ASP A 65 -8.12 -9.74 9.60
N SER A 66 -7.04 -10.16 10.26
CA SER A 66 -6.24 -11.30 9.82
C SER A 66 -7.04 -12.59 9.71
N ARG A 67 -8.10 -12.77 10.52
CA ARG A 67 -8.96 -13.97 10.49
C ARG A 67 -9.79 -14.05 9.21
N VAL A 68 -10.05 -12.91 8.57
CA VAL A 68 -10.80 -12.84 7.31
C VAL A 68 -9.91 -13.07 6.11
N ILE A 69 -8.69 -12.53 6.14
CA ILE A 69 -7.81 -12.52 4.96
C ILE A 69 -6.84 -13.69 4.90
N SER A 70 -6.59 -14.40 6.02
CA SER A 70 -5.59 -15.48 6.10
C SER A 70 -6.24 -16.85 6.32
N SER A 71 -5.48 -17.91 6.02
CA SER A 71 -5.89 -19.29 6.32
C SER A 71 -5.55 -19.72 7.74
N THR A 72 -4.67 -18.99 8.42
CA THR A 72 -4.15 -19.33 9.75
C THR A 72 -4.71 -18.45 10.86
N GLY A 73 -5.34 -17.32 10.53
CA GLY A 73 -5.82 -16.32 11.47
C GLY A 73 -4.80 -15.23 11.79
N GLY A 74 -3.56 -15.32 11.29
CA GLY A 74 -2.51 -14.34 11.48
C GLY A 74 -1.75 -14.02 10.20
N VAL A 75 -1.17 -12.82 10.14
CA VAL A 75 -0.32 -12.37 9.02
C VAL A 75 0.91 -11.66 9.52
N ARG A 76 2.01 -11.79 8.76
CA ARG A 76 3.33 -11.26 9.12
C ARG A 76 4.00 -10.63 7.90
N ASP A 77 5.07 -9.89 8.15
CA ASP A 77 5.99 -9.38 7.12
C ASP A 77 5.28 -8.67 5.96
N PRO A 78 4.42 -7.67 6.25
CA PRO A 78 3.72 -6.97 5.19
C PRO A 78 4.69 -6.16 4.34
N HIS A 79 4.57 -6.28 3.02
CA HIS A 79 5.27 -5.44 2.05
C HIS A 79 4.25 -4.80 1.10
N ILE A 80 4.30 -3.47 0.94
CA ILE A 80 3.39 -2.71 0.10
C ILE A 80 4.10 -2.07 -1.08
N LEU A 81 3.46 -2.09 -2.25
CA LEU A 81 3.93 -1.45 -3.47
C LEU A 81 2.82 -0.58 -4.06
N ARG A 82 3.13 0.66 -4.38
CA ARG A 82 2.28 1.50 -5.24
C ARG A 82 2.57 1.15 -6.70
N CYS A 83 1.52 0.81 -7.44
CA CYS A 83 1.64 0.38 -8.84
C CYS A 83 2.03 1.51 -9.78
N GLU A 84 2.48 1.16 -10.99
CA GLU A 84 2.87 2.11 -12.04
C GLU A 84 1.72 3.04 -12.48
N ASP A 85 0.46 2.66 -12.27
CA ASP A 85 -0.71 3.52 -12.51
C ASP A 85 -0.86 4.66 -11.49
N GLY A 86 -0.04 4.64 -10.43
CA GLY A 86 -0.03 5.63 -9.35
C GLY A 86 -1.29 5.63 -8.47
N LYS A 87 -2.23 4.69 -8.67
CA LYS A 87 -3.55 4.64 -8.01
C LYS A 87 -3.83 3.31 -7.33
N THR A 88 -3.26 2.22 -7.83
CA THR A 88 -3.43 0.88 -7.27
C THR A 88 -2.30 0.58 -6.30
N PHE A 89 -2.62 -0.11 -5.23
CA PHE A 89 -1.66 -0.63 -4.24
C PHE A 89 -1.77 -2.13 -4.17
N TYR A 90 -0.64 -2.81 -4.24
CA TYR A 90 -0.51 -4.22 -3.92
C TYR A 90 0.19 -4.37 -2.59
N MET A 91 -0.27 -5.29 -1.78
CA MET A 91 0.41 -5.72 -0.56
C MET A 91 0.53 -7.23 -0.56
N VAL A 92 1.67 -7.73 -0.13
CA VAL A 92 1.90 -9.16 0.08
C VAL A 92 2.27 -9.38 1.54
N VAL A 93 1.76 -10.44 2.13
CA VAL A 93 2.01 -10.78 3.53
C VAL A 93 2.23 -12.28 3.68
N THR A 94 3.01 -12.68 4.67
CA THR A 94 3.15 -14.08 5.09
C THR A 94 1.86 -14.56 5.74
N ASP A 95 1.26 -15.66 5.26
CA ASP A 95 0.10 -16.32 5.88
C ASP A 95 0.58 -17.25 6.98
N MET A 96 0.68 -16.74 8.21
CA MET A 96 1.28 -17.51 9.31
C MET A 96 0.84 -17.00 10.67
N VAL A 97 0.64 -17.93 11.58
CA VAL A 97 0.65 -17.74 13.04
C VAL A 97 1.87 -18.46 13.61
N SER A 98 2.75 -17.75 14.31
CA SER A 98 3.99 -18.33 14.88
C SER A 98 3.74 -19.43 15.89
N GLY A 99 2.59 -19.37 16.60
CA GLY A 99 2.15 -20.41 17.51
C GLY A 99 1.96 -21.79 16.86
N ASN A 100 1.77 -21.85 15.54
CA ASN A 100 1.68 -23.10 14.77
C ASN A 100 3.06 -23.66 14.39
N GLY A 101 4.12 -22.99 14.82
CA GLY A 101 5.51 -23.38 14.53
C GLY A 101 6.12 -22.64 13.35
N TRP A 102 7.41 -22.37 13.43
CA TRP A 102 8.17 -21.57 12.47
C TRP A 102 8.34 -22.20 11.08
N SER A 103 7.93 -23.42 10.88
CA SER A 103 7.95 -24.11 9.59
C SER A 103 6.54 -24.50 9.12
N SER A 104 5.50 -23.88 9.67
CA SER A 104 4.09 -24.24 9.42
C SER A 104 3.54 -23.65 8.12
N ASN A 105 4.08 -22.51 7.65
CA ASN A 105 3.47 -21.81 6.54
C ASN A 105 3.89 -22.33 5.16
N ARG A 106 2.94 -22.30 4.22
CA ARG A 106 3.14 -22.66 2.81
C ARG A 106 2.47 -21.65 1.87
N ALA A 107 1.96 -20.57 2.45
CA ALA A 107 1.14 -19.62 1.72
C ALA A 107 1.58 -18.17 1.96
N MET A 108 1.29 -17.34 0.99
CA MET A 108 1.27 -15.89 1.10
C MET A 108 -0.12 -15.37 0.76
N ILE A 109 -0.42 -14.16 1.17
CA ILE A 109 -1.65 -13.48 0.84
C ILE A 109 -1.34 -12.30 -0.04
N LEU A 110 -2.04 -12.22 -1.16
CA LEU A 110 -1.98 -11.11 -2.10
C LEU A 110 -3.17 -10.19 -1.82
N LEU A 111 -2.90 -8.91 -1.60
CA LEU A 111 -3.93 -7.91 -1.35
C LEU A 111 -3.83 -6.79 -2.38
N LYS A 112 -5.00 -6.23 -2.72
CA LYS A 112 -5.12 -5.11 -3.65
C LYS A 112 -6.07 -4.07 -3.11
N SER A 113 -5.68 -2.80 -3.23
CA SER A 113 -6.50 -1.65 -2.85
C SER A 113 -6.32 -0.50 -3.84
N LYS A 114 -7.29 0.44 -3.86
CA LYS A 114 -7.20 1.72 -4.58
C LYS A 114 -7.21 2.93 -3.65
N ASP A 115 -7.44 2.71 -2.35
CA ASP A 115 -7.64 3.79 -1.38
C ASP A 115 -6.92 3.53 -0.05
N LEU A 116 -6.19 2.38 0.09
CA LEU A 116 -5.49 1.93 1.30
C LEU A 116 -6.43 1.58 2.48
N VAL A 117 -7.74 1.64 2.28
CA VAL A 117 -8.77 1.34 3.27
C VAL A 117 -9.51 0.04 2.93
N HIS A 118 -9.98 -0.06 1.70
CA HIS A 118 -10.71 -1.23 1.22
C HIS A 118 -9.77 -2.15 0.44
N TRP A 119 -9.68 -3.39 0.90
CA TRP A 119 -8.76 -4.39 0.36
C TRP A 119 -9.52 -5.63 -0.12
N THR A 120 -9.15 -6.11 -1.28
CA THR A 120 -9.45 -7.48 -1.72
C THR A 120 -8.25 -8.35 -1.43
N SER A 121 -8.47 -9.61 -1.06
CA SER A 121 -7.41 -10.56 -0.72
C SER A 121 -7.56 -11.87 -1.47
N ASN A 122 -6.42 -12.54 -1.69
CA ASN A 122 -6.36 -13.90 -2.25
C ASN A 122 -5.20 -14.66 -1.61
N ILE A 123 -5.49 -15.84 -1.07
CA ILE A 123 -4.50 -16.73 -0.45
C ILE A 123 -3.89 -17.59 -1.56
N VAL A 124 -2.57 -17.58 -1.65
CA VAL A 124 -1.81 -18.42 -2.59
C VAL A 124 -0.95 -19.40 -1.79
N ASN A 125 -1.44 -20.63 -1.68
CA ASN A 125 -0.63 -21.72 -1.13
C ASN A 125 0.29 -22.26 -2.24
N ILE A 126 1.59 -21.97 -2.11
CA ILE A 126 2.60 -22.28 -3.13
C ILE A 126 2.74 -23.79 -3.33
N GLN A 127 2.81 -24.55 -2.24
CA GLN A 127 2.98 -25.99 -2.31
C GLN A 127 1.80 -26.69 -2.99
N LYS A 128 0.56 -26.22 -2.74
CA LYS A 128 -0.63 -26.76 -3.41
C LYS A 128 -0.71 -26.35 -4.88
N LYS A 129 -0.27 -25.13 -5.20
CA LYS A 129 -0.35 -24.59 -6.55
C LYS A 129 0.71 -25.14 -7.49
N TYR A 130 1.87 -25.48 -6.96
CA TYR A 130 3.03 -25.97 -7.70
C TYR A 130 3.48 -27.31 -7.13
N PRO A 131 3.05 -28.45 -7.71
CA PRO A 131 3.34 -29.80 -7.19
C PRO A 131 4.82 -30.15 -7.13
N ASP A 132 5.66 -29.54 -7.98
CA ASP A 132 7.11 -29.66 -7.96
C ASP A 132 7.77 -29.03 -6.71
N GLN A 133 7.00 -28.28 -5.94
CA GLN A 133 7.42 -27.62 -4.69
C GLN A 133 7.03 -28.41 -3.43
N GLU A 134 6.92 -29.73 -3.51
CA GLU A 134 6.55 -30.59 -2.36
C GLU A 134 7.49 -30.45 -1.16
N ASN A 135 8.78 -30.21 -1.43
CA ASN A 135 9.83 -30.02 -0.40
C ASN A 135 9.91 -28.60 0.15
N LEU A 136 9.00 -27.69 -0.26
CA LEU A 136 8.94 -26.34 0.22
C LEU A 136 8.75 -26.31 1.74
N LYS A 137 9.65 -25.64 2.45
CA LYS A 137 9.61 -25.57 3.91
C LYS A 137 8.88 -24.33 4.42
N ARG A 138 9.00 -23.21 3.72
CA ARG A 138 8.50 -21.90 4.16
C ARG A 138 8.20 -21.00 2.98
N VAL A 139 7.22 -20.10 3.16
CA VAL A 139 6.94 -18.97 2.28
C VAL A 139 6.96 -17.72 3.17
N TRP A 140 8.13 -17.18 3.41
CA TRP A 140 8.35 -16.11 4.37
C TRP A 140 8.68 -14.78 3.72
N ALA A 141 8.23 -13.70 4.40
CA ALA A 141 8.58 -12.33 4.08
C ALA A 141 8.49 -12.00 2.57
N PRO A 142 7.34 -12.30 1.92
CA PRO A 142 7.21 -12.05 0.49
C PRO A 142 7.34 -10.56 0.22
N GLN A 143 8.03 -10.24 -0.86
CA GLN A 143 8.16 -8.88 -1.37
C GLN A 143 7.72 -8.82 -2.82
N THR A 144 7.31 -7.65 -3.27
CA THR A 144 6.90 -7.43 -4.65
C THR A 144 7.60 -6.23 -5.26
N ILE A 145 8.00 -6.37 -6.51
CA ILE A 145 8.56 -5.30 -7.33
C ILE A 145 7.87 -5.27 -8.70
N TYR A 146 8.00 -4.15 -9.39
CA TYR A 146 7.62 -4.07 -10.81
C TYR A 146 8.87 -4.26 -11.66
N ASP A 147 8.89 -5.33 -12.47
CA ASP A 147 9.91 -5.56 -13.48
C ASP A 147 9.56 -4.75 -14.73
N LYS A 148 10.28 -3.65 -14.95
CA LYS A 148 10.05 -2.76 -16.10
C LYS A 148 10.37 -3.40 -17.44
N GLN A 149 11.33 -4.34 -17.48
CA GLN A 149 11.69 -5.05 -18.72
C GLN A 149 10.60 -6.03 -19.12
N ALA A 150 10.10 -6.80 -18.16
CA ALA A 150 9.04 -7.78 -18.39
C ALA A 150 7.64 -7.15 -18.43
N GLY A 151 7.48 -5.91 -17.98
CA GLY A 151 6.16 -5.25 -17.84
C GLY A 151 5.26 -5.96 -16.82
N LYS A 152 5.83 -6.59 -15.78
CA LYS A 152 5.11 -7.45 -14.83
C LYS A 152 5.51 -7.17 -13.39
N TYR A 153 4.57 -7.45 -12.49
CA TYR A 153 4.87 -7.51 -11.06
C TYR A 153 5.45 -8.88 -10.72
N MET A 154 6.57 -8.88 -10.03
CA MET A 154 7.26 -10.06 -9.55
C MET A 154 7.13 -10.13 -8.03
N ILE A 155 6.88 -11.34 -7.51
CA ILE A 155 6.90 -11.62 -6.07
C ILE A 155 8.03 -12.61 -5.82
N TYR A 156 8.81 -12.35 -4.77
CA TYR A 156 9.87 -13.25 -4.30
C TYR A 156 9.79 -13.38 -2.77
N TRP A 157 10.29 -14.48 -2.22
CA TRP A 157 10.25 -14.82 -0.78
C TRP A 157 11.43 -15.72 -0.38
#